data_e1f7d0d6b9a1d3afa8de2b2c31b7b706
#
_entry.id   e1f7d0d6b9a1d3afa8de2b2c31b7b706
#
_cell.length_a   1.000
_cell.length_b   1.000
_cell.length_c   1.000
_cell.angle_alpha   90.00
_cell.angle_beta   90.00
_cell.angle_gamma   90.00
#
_symmetry.space_group_name_H-M   'P 1'
#
loop_
_entity.id
_entity.type
_entity.pdbx_description
1 polymer ?
#
loop_
_entity_poly.entity_id
_entity_poly.type
_entity_poly.pdbx_seq_one_letter_code
_entity_poly.pdbx_strand_id
1 'polypeptide(L)'
;MVPMAPMARAAGGADVAAVQIDPLAVRWSPQGDYERLVLMVSKPDGAVVRREFAAGDHPVFDLAREAAGDGAYTWELRVVPRIDAATRKELSDARDRGDAAAVTERLRQAGRLPSGAMVQSGTFRVAGGALVPAEQKETRAAATGTGDPGGQAKTAAKAQGIANLDQVIPDDLIVQGSACIGLDCVNNESFGFDTIRLKENNTRIKFEDTSTGTGFPTHDWQLTANDSASGGAEKFSIEDITAATVPVTVSGSAPTNAIFIDSTGRVGFRTATPVLDLHVNTSNTPAMRLEQNNSGGFTAQTWDIAGNEANFFVRDVTGGSRLPFRIRPGAPTSSIDINASGNVGVGTASPSARLHVLTSEATSTSGKVLFQNTSAVATAREGMEINNNGQALFILKDTSVTPRWAIGTLSTSWVVDNQAHTGTELTLDQNGNLTALGTITPGSSRTIKTDFNAVEPREVLRKVLELPITSWSYKQDDPKVRHIGPMAEDFFSAFAVGVNDKGISVTDSAGVALAAIQGLNQEVQAKDKQIAELTNRIDKLEKLVQTLSDLKK
;
A
#
# COMPACT_ATOMS: atom_id res chain seq x y z
N MET A 1 20.81 -38.02 -37.94
CA MET A 1 19.91 -37.09 -37.24
C MET A 1 18.91 -36.61 -38.27
N VAL A 2 17.67 -37.10 -38.15
CA VAL A 2 16.57 -36.63 -38.98
C VAL A 2 15.94 -35.47 -38.22
N PRO A 3 15.73 -34.31 -38.82
CA PRO A 3 15.02 -33.22 -38.14
C PRO A 3 13.55 -33.65 -37.93
N MET A 4 13.15 -33.73 -36.68
CA MET A 4 11.76 -33.96 -36.27
C MET A 4 10.91 -32.73 -36.62
N ALA A 5 9.73 -32.95 -37.17
CA ALA A 5 8.77 -31.93 -37.54
C ALA A 5 8.25 -31.17 -36.31
N PRO A 6 7.89 -29.88 -36.45
CA PRO A 6 7.45 -29.06 -35.33
C PRO A 6 6.13 -29.55 -34.74
N MET A 7 6.03 -29.48 -33.39
CA MET A 7 4.84 -29.77 -32.61
C MET A 7 3.61 -28.96 -33.05
N ALA A 8 2.43 -29.50 -32.74
CA ALA A 8 1.14 -28.87 -32.98
C ALA A 8 1.12 -27.41 -32.49
N ARG A 9 0.89 -26.52 -33.42
CA ARG A 9 0.93 -25.06 -33.27
C ARG A 9 -0.30 -24.61 -32.51
N ALA A 10 -0.11 -23.99 -31.36
CA ALA A 10 -1.17 -23.16 -30.76
C ALA A 10 -1.37 -21.93 -31.66
N ALA A 11 -2.56 -21.76 -32.21
CA ALA A 11 -2.85 -20.67 -33.12
C ALA A 11 -2.78 -19.32 -32.42
N GLY A 12 -1.97 -18.35 -32.93
CA GLY A 12 -2.21 -16.95 -32.69
C GLY A 12 -1.06 -16.06 -32.18
N GLY A 13 0.16 -16.55 -31.99
CA GLY A 13 1.34 -15.70 -31.68
C GLY A 13 2.56 -16.14 -32.47
N ALA A 14 3.46 -15.24 -32.84
CA ALA A 14 4.77 -15.62 -33.36
C ALA A 14 5.50 -16.42 -32.29
N ASP A 15 6.04 -17.61 -32.67
CA ASP A 15 6.85 -18.43 -31.75
C ASP A 15 8.04 -17.60 -31.23
N VAL A 16 8.16 -17.45 -29.92
CA VAL A 16 9.25 -16.69 -29.30
C VAL A 16 10.50 -17.54 -29.11
N ALA A 17 10.37 -18.88 -29.22
CA ALA A 17 11.46 -19.84 -29.17
C ALA A 17 11.15 -21.08 -30.01
N ALA A 18 12.16 -21.66 -30.64
CA ALA A 18 12.07 -23.01 -31.17
C ALA A 18 12.18 -24.01 -30.00
N VAL A 19 11.28 -25.02 -29.97
CA VAL A 19 11.27 -26.04 -28.92
C VAL A 19 11.77 -27.34 -29.49
N GLN A 20 12.77 -27.94 -28.85
CA GLN A 20 13.32 -29.26 -29.18
C GLN A 20 13.08 -30.20 -28.01
N ILE A 21 12.54 -31.37 -28.28
CA ILE A 21 12.29 -32.43 -27.31
C ILE A 21 13.24 -33.59 -27.59
N ASP A 22 14.14 -33.85 -26.68
CA ASP A 22 15.00 -35.03 -26.66
C ASP A 22 14.43 -36.03 -25.63
N PRO A 23 14.76 -37.31 -25.67
CA PRO A 23 14.18 -38.31 -24.74
C PRO A 23 14.30 -37.97 -23.24
N LEU A 24 15.29 -37.16 -22.85
CA LEU A 24 15.59 -36.84 -21.47
C LEU A 24 15.52 -35.32 -21.15
N ALA A 25 15.28 -34.48 -22.17
CA ALA A 25 15.27 -33.03 -21.94
C ALA A 25 14.37 -32.28 -22.95
N VAL A 26 13.76 -31.20 -22.50
CA VAL A 26 13.14 -30.17 -23.35
C VAL A 26 14.05 -28.97 -23.40
N ARG A 27 14.33 -28.45 -24.61
CA ARG A 27 15.21 -27.32 -24.87
C ARG A 27 14.44 -26.22 -25.59
N TRP A 28 14.65 -25.00 -25.20
CA TRP A 28 14.10 -23.82 -25.85
C TRP A 28 15.23 -22.99 -26.45
N SER A 29 15.12 -22.70 -27.74
CA SER A 29 16.04 -21.82 -28.45
C SER A 29 15.32 -20.51 -28.78
N PRO A 30 15.50 -19.45 -27.97
CA PRO A 30 14.79 -18.18 -28.13
C PRO A 30 15.12 -17.52 -29.46
N GLN A 31 14.15 -16.76 -29.99
CA GLN A 31 14.28 -15.98 -31.22
C GLN A 31 14.15 -14.49 -30.90
N GLY A 32 15.02 -13.66 -31.53
CA GLY A 32 15.02 -12.22 -31.37
C GLY A 32 15.86 -11.69 -30.20
N ASP A 33 15.79 -10.38 -29.95
CA ASP A 33 16.56 -9.70 -28.90
C ASP A 33 15.72 -9.57 -27.61
N TYR A 34 16.30 -9.94 -26.48
CA TYR A 34 15.65 -9.93 -25.18
C TYR A 34 16.63 -9.61 -24.06
N GLU A 35 16.11 -9.13 -22.93
CA GLU A 35 16.87 -8.86 -21.72
C GLU A 35 17.06 -10.11 -20.87
N ARG A 36 15.96 -10.89 -20.69
CA ARG A 36 15.94 -12.15 -19.95
C ARG A 36 14.77 -13.02 -20.38
N LEU A 37 14.82 -14.29 -19.96
CA LEU A 37 13.75 -15.27 -20.15
C LEU A 37 13.30 -15.79 -18.79
N VAL A 38 12.01 -16.10 -18.69
CA VAL A 38 11.45 -16.80 -17.53
C VAL A 38 10.75 -18.05 -18.03
N LEU A 39 11.30 -19.21 -17.69
CA LEU A 39 10.69 -20.51 -17.95
C LEU A 39 9.94 -20.97 -16.71
N MET A 40 8.69 -21.31 -16.86
CA MET A 40 7.85 -21.94 -15.84
C MET A 40 7.41 -23.30 -16.36
N VAL A 41 7.51 -24.33 -15.51
CA VAL A 41 7.06 -25.69 -15.82
C VAL A 41 6.22 -26.20 -14.65
N SER A 42 4.94 -26.48 -14.93
CA SER A 42 4.02 -27.11 -13.98
C SER A 42 4.14 -28.62 -14.10
N LYS A 43 4.39 -29.29 -12.99
CA LYS A 43 4.51 -30.75 -12.86
C LYS A 43 3.12 -31.40 -12.65
N PRO A 44 2.98 -32.70 -12.86
CA PRO A 44 1.72 -33.42 -12.64
C PRO A 44 1.17 -33.34 -11.21
N ASP A 45 2.04 -33.15 -10.22
CA ASP A 45 1.69 -32.95 -8.80
C ASP A 45 1.29 -31.51 -8.45
N GLY A 46 1.26 -30.60 -9.44
CA GLY A 46 0.94 -29.19 -9.29
C GLY A 46 2.11 -28.33 -8.80
N ALA A 47 3.30 -28.89 -8.58
CA ALA A 47 4.49 -28.09 -8.30
C ALA A 47 4.94 -27.32 -9.54
N VAL A 48 5.34 -26.06 -9.37
CA VAL A 48 5.83 -25.21 -10.47
C VAL A 48 7.30 -24.90 -10.29
N VAL A 49 8.09 -25.31 -11.27
CA VAL A 49 9.51 -24.94 -11.39
C VAL A 49 9.60 -23.62 -12.14
N ARG A 50 10.18 -22.59 -11.53
CA ARG A 50 10.44 -21.29 -12.14
C ARG A 50 11.94 -21.05 -12.24
N ARG A 51 12.41 -20.70 -13.43
CA ARG A 51 13.83 -20.38 -13.71
C ARG A 51 13.95 -19.14 -14.57
N GLU A 52 14.95 -18.32 -14.26
CA GLU A 52 15.33 -17.15 -15.06
C GLU A 52 16.66 -17.38 -15.76
N PHE A 53 16.76 -16.90 -17.00
CA PHE A 53 17.92 -17.03 -17.86
C PHE A 53 18.29 -15.64 -18.41
N ALA A 54 19.59 -15.35 -18.48
CA ALA A 54 20.10 -14.13 -19.07
C ALA A 54 19.98 -14.14 -20.61
N ALA A 55 20.17 -12.98 -21.20
CA ALA A 55 20.23 -12.88 -22.65
C ALA A 55 21.36 -13.77 -23.21
N GLY A 56 21.02 -14.58 -24.22
CA GLY A 56 21.94 -15.55 -24.84
C GLY A 56 21.93 -16.95 -24.23
N ASP A 57 21.28 -17.16 -23.08
CA ASP A 57 21.11 -18.48 -22.50
C ASP A 57 20.02 -19.29 -23.27
N HIS A 58 20.19 -20.62 -23.26
CA HIS A 58 19.23 -21.56 -23.81
C HIS A 58 18.56 -22.35 -22.67
N PRO A 59 17.28 -22.08 -22.35
CA PRO A 59 16.55 -22.81 -21.32
C PRO A 59 16.51 -24.32 -21.61
N VAL A 60 16.71 -25.11 -20.57
CA VAL A 60 16.64 -26.58 -20.62
C VAL A 60 15.89 -27.09 -19.39
N PHE A 61 14.94 -27.97 -19.60
CA PHE A 61 14.31 -28.79 -18.58
C PHE A 61 14.81 -30.22 -18.71
N ASP A 62 15.65 -30.65 -17.78
CA ASP A 62 16.29 -31.98 -17.76
C ASP A 62 15.52 -32.88 -16.78
N LEU A 63 15.03 -34.03 -17.24
CA LEU A 63 14.19 -34.91 -16.43
C LEU A 63 14.89 -35.44 -15.19
N ALA A 64 16.17 -35.80 -15.31
CA ALA A 64 16.94 -36.36 -14.18
C ALA A 64 17.23 -35.29 -13.13
N ARG A 65 17.60 -34.09 -13.57
CA ARG A 65 17.87 -32.95 -12.68
C ARG A 65 16.63 -32.47 -11.93
N GLU A 66 15.47 -32.54 -12.58
CA GLU A 66 14.20 -32.06 -12.00
C GLU A 66 13.46 -33.16 -11.23
N ALA A 67 14.06 -34.36 -11.10
CA ALA A 67 13.39 -35.54 -10.50
C ALA A 67 11.96 -35.70 -11.06
N ALA A 68 11.86 -35.66 -12.39
CA ALA A 68 10.58 -35.61 -13.10
C ALA A 68 9.89 -36.99 -13.02
N GLY A 69 8.69 -37.04 -12.42
CA GLY A 69 7.82 -38.21 -12.42
C GLY A 69 7.02 -38.33 -13.71
N ASP A 70 6.38 -39.50 -13.92
CA ASP A 70 5.48 -39.72 -15.06
C ASP A 70 4.24 -38.85 -14.96
N GLY A 71 3.76 -38.32 -16.12
CA GLY A 71 2.59 -37.50 -16.19
C GLY A 71 2.66 -36.38 -17.26
N ALA A 72 1.65 -35.56 -17.29
CA ALA A 72 1.58 -34.40 -18.18
C ALA A 72 2.21 -33.16 -17.52
N TYR A 73 3.04 -32.48 -18.26
CA TYR A 73 3.70 -31.24 -17.88
C TYR A 73 3.21 -30.10 -18.75
N THR A 74 2.97 -28.94 -18.15
CA THR A 74 2.67 -27.70 -18.90
C THR A 74 3.83 -26.75 -18.71
N TRP A 75 4.24 -26.06 -19.75
CA TRP A 75 5.31 -25.07 -19.67
C TRP A 75 4.88 -23.73 -20.27
N GLU A 76 5.51 -22.69 -19.77
CA GLU A 76 5.35 -21.33 -20.26
C GLU A 76 6.73 -20.66 -20.30
N LEU A 77 7.10 -20.13 -21.45
CA LEU A 77 8.30 -19.33 -21.65
C LEU A 77 7.88 -17.89 -21.89
N ARG A 78 8.31 -17.00 -21.00
CA ARG A 78 8.10 -15.55 -21.08
C ARG A 78 9.38 -14.88 -21.49
N VAL A 79 9.33 -14.05 -22.50
CA VAL A 79 10.45 -13.26 -22.97
C VAL A 79 10.31 -11.83 -22.47
N VAL A 80 11.29 -11.35 -21.71
CA VAL A 80 11.36 -9.96 -21.28
C VAL A 80 12.11 -9.18 -22.33
N PRO A 81 11.46 -8.30 -23.09
CA PRO A 81 12.08 -7.54 -24.15
C PRO A 81 13.09 -6.56 -23.60
N ARG A 82 14.15 -6.31 -24.37
CA ARG A 82 15.09 -5.24 -24.07
C ARG A 82 14.44 -3.88 -24.42
N ILE A 83 14.19 -3.06 -23.41
CA ILE A 83 13.69 -1.70 -23.59
C ILE A 83 14.70 -0.69 -23.04
N ASP A 84 14.84 0.44 -23.73
CA ASP A 84 15.77 1.50 -23.34
C ASP A 84 15.34 2.19 -22.02
N ALA A 85 16.31 2.83 -21.36
CA ALA A 85 16.09 3.47 -20.06
C ALA A 85 15.06 4.61 -20.12
N ALA A 86 14.98 5.34 -21.24
CA ALA A 86 14.03 6.43 -21.41
C ALA A 86 12.60 5.90 -21.51
N THR A 87 12.37 4.82 -22.28
CA THR A 87 11.10 4.11 -22.40
C THR A 87 10.66 3.54 -21.04
N ARG A 88 11.57 2.94 -20.29
CA ARG A 88 11.30 2.40 -18.95
C ARG A 88 10.88 3.50 -17.98
N LYS A 89 11.60 4.64 -18.00
CA LYS A 89 11.25 5.80 -17.18
C LYS A 89 9.89 6.38 -17.55
N GLU A 90 9.60 6.52 -18.84
CA GLU A 90 8.32 7.05 -19.34
C GLU A 90 7.15 6.18 -18.91
N LEU A 91 7.28 4.84 -18.92
CA LEU A 91 6.29 3.90 -18.41
C LEU A 91 6.10 4.02 -16.89
N SER A 92 7.20 4.17 -16.13
CA SER A 92 7.14 4.36 -14.68
C SER A 92 6.42 5.66 -14.31
N ASP A 93 6.81 6.77 -14.95
CA ASP A 93 6.19 8.08 -14.72
C ASP A 93 4.69 8.06 -15.10
N ALA A 94 4.32 7.37 -16.18
CA ALA A 94 2.93 7.20 -16.60
C ALA A 94 2.10 6.40 -15.59
N ARG A 95 2.68 5.39 -14.93
CA ARG A 95 2.01 4.64 -13.85
C ARG A 95 1.76 5.51 -12.63
N ASP A 96 2.73 6.34 -12.26
CA ASP A 96 2.58 7.28 -11.14
C ASP A 96 1.49 8.33 -11.41
N ARG A 97 1.28 8.72 -12.67
CA ARG A 97 0.22 9.63 -13.11
C ARG A 97 -1.14 8.97 -13.33
N GLY A 98 -1.18 7.63 -13.50
CA GLY A 98 -2.42 6.89 -13.78
C GLY A 98 -2.80 6.80 -15.27
N ASP A 99 -1.95 7.25 -16.21
CA ASP A 99 -2.18 7.24 -17.66
C ASP A 99 -1.39 6.12 -18.40
N ALA A 100 -0.90 5.12 -17.66
CA ALA A 100 -0.04 4.06 -18.19
C ALA A 100 -0.61 3.31 -19.41
N ALA A 101 -1.93 3.07 -19.47
CA ALA A 101 -2.54 2.37 -20.60
C ALA A 101 -2.39 3.15 -21.91
N ALA A 102 -2.68 4.44 -21.90
CA ALA A 102 -2.57 5.31 -23.09
C ALA A 102 -1.10 5.47 -23.54
N VAL A 103 -0.19 5.61 -22.56
CA VAL A 103 1.26 5.71 -22.85
C VAL A 103 1.80 4.40 -23.40
N THR A 104 1.41 3.24 -22.84
CA THR A 104 1.80 1.93 -23.35
C THR A 104 1.38 1.74 -24.80
N GLU A 105 0.15 2.08 -25.13
CA GLU A 105 -0.37 1.94 -26.50
C GLU A 105 0.36 2.89 -27.47
N ARG A 106 0.60 4.12 -27.09
CA ARG A 106 1.41 5.06 -27.88
C ARG A 106 2.83 4.54 -28.13
N LEU A 107 3.48 3.95 -27.11
CA LEU A 107 4.82 3.39 -27.22
C LEU A 107 4.87 2.14 -28.13
N ARG A 108 3.79 1.32 -28.13
CA ARG A 108 3.63 0.22 -29.07
C ARG A 108 3.50 0.71 -30.51
N GLN A 109 2.64 1.68 -30.75
CA GLN A 109 2.46 2.28 -32.08
C GLN A 109 3.75 2.95 -32.59
N ALA A 110 4.57 3.47 -31.69
CA ALA A 110 5.90 4.03 -32.00
C ALA A 110 6.98 2.96 -32.16
N GLY A 111 6.68 1.66 -32.01
CA GLY A 111 7.64 0.55 -32.12
C GLY A 111 8.66 0.49 -30.97
N ARG A 112 8.44 1.22 -29.89
CA ARG A 112 9.33 1.23 -28.70
C ARG A 112 8.98 0.12 -27.70
N LEU A 113 7.82 -0.51 -27.87
CA LEU A 113 7.39 -1.69 -27.13
C LEU A 113 6.90 -2.77 -28.10
N PRO A 114 6.99 -4.06 -27.73
CA PRO A 114 6.41 -5.15 -28.52
C PRO A 114 4.91 -4.95 -28.75
N SER A 115 4.40 -5.41 -29.88
CA SER A 115 2.99 -5.32 -30.22
C SER A 115 2.09 -6.16 -29.34
N GLY A 116 2.63 -7.18 -28.65
CA GLY A 116 1.90 -8.07 -27.75
C GLY A 116 2.78 -8.67 -26.66
N ALA A 117 2.20 -9.52 -25.83
CA ALA A 117 2.92 -10.30 -24.85
C ALA A 117 3.81 -11.34 -25.55
N MET A 118 5.11 -11.33 -25.23
CA MET A 118 6.06 -12.30 -25.75
C MET A 118 6.06 -13.54 -24.86
N VAL A 119 5.02 -14.36 -25.00
CA VAL A 119 4.80 -15.58 -24.20
C VAL A 119 4.47 -16.74 -25.13
N GLN A 120 5.13 -17.86 -24.91
CA GLN A 120 4.85 -19.13 -25.59
C GLN A 120 4.59 -20.21 -24.54
N SER A 121 3.61 -21.04 -24.74
CA SER A 121 3.29 -22.15 -23.84
C SER A 121 3.08 -23.44 -24.63
N GLY A 122 3.16 -24.56 -23.94
CA GLY A 122 2.92 -25.87 -24.50
C GLY A 122 2.90 -26.95 -23.44
N THR A 123 2.79 -28.19 -23.90
CA THR A 123 2.77 -29.36 -23.04
C THR A 123 3.78 -30.41 -23.48
N PHE A 124 4.24 -31.23 -22.55
CA PHE A 124 4.94 -32.49 -22.87
C PHE A 124 4.55 -33.56 -21.84
N ARG A 125 4.78 -34.81 -22.18
CA ARG A 125 4.46 -35.94 -21.31
C ARG A 125 5.72 -36.74 -21.00
N VAL A 126 5.82 -37.18 -19.77
CA VAL A 126 6.85 -38.13 -19.31
C VAL A 126 6.14 -39.48 -19.05
N ALA A 127 6.68 -40.54 -19.57
CA ALA A 127 6.22 -41.91 -19.28
C ALA A 127 7.42 -42.87 -19.25
N GLY A 128 7.53 -43.69 -18.21
CA GLY A 128 8.68 -44.58 -18.01
C GLY A 128 10.01 -43.87 -17.87
N GLY A 129 10.00 -42.63 -17.31
CA GLY A 129 11.20 -41.81 -17.13
C GLY A 129 11.76 -41.17 -18.39
N ALA A 130 11.02 -41.16 -19.51
CA ALA A 130 11.43 -40.51 -20.75
C ALA A 130 10.32 -39.61 -21.31
N LEU A 131 10.71 -38.58 -22.07
CA LEU A 131 9.77 -37.73 -22.79
C LEU A 131 9.14 -38.51 -23.94
N VAL A 132 7.81 -38.53 -23.96
CA VAL A 132 7.05 -39.13 -25.04
C VAL A 132 6.84 -38.08 -26.12
N PRO A 133 7.26 -38.36 -27.40
CA PRO A 133 6.97 -37.47 -28.53
C PRO A 133 5.46 -37.29 -28.70
N ALA A 134 5.02 -36.06 -29.02
CA ALA A 134 3.60 -35.74 -29.24
C ALA A 134 2.95 -36.48 -30.41
N GLU A 135 3.67 -37.24 -31.18
CA GLU A 135 3.24 -38.01 -32.35
C GLU A 135 3.40 -39.52 -32.17
N GLN A 136 2.74 -40.11 -31.14
CA GLN A 136 2.28 -41.48 -31.37
C GLN A 136 0.89 -41.38 -31.99
N LYS A 137 0.82 -41.50 -33.36
CA LYS A 137 -0.40 -41.91 -34.01
C LYS A 137 -0.85 -43.20 -33.33
N GLU A 138 -2.08 -43.25 -32.86
CA GLU A 138 -2.72 -44.52 -32.60
C GLU A 138 -2.66 -45.31 -33.90
N THR A 139 -1.73 -46.25 -34.02
CA THR A 139 -1.68 -47.20 -35.14
C THR A 139 -2.89 -48.10 -34.96
N ARG A 140 -3.92 -47.88 -35.79
CA ARG A 140 -5.05 -48.78 -35.97
C ARG A 140 -4.46 -50.18 -36.15
N ALA A 141 -4.79 -51.11 -35.29
CA ALA A 141 -4.48 -52.50 -35.48
C ALA A 141 -5.01 -52.89 -36.86
N ALA A 142 -4.13 -53.31 -37.76
CA ALA A 142 -4.50 -53.74 -39.10
C ALA A 142 -5.45 -54.90 -38.94
N ALA A 143 -6.73 -54.73 -39.31
CA ALA A 143 -7.65 -55.81 -39.47
C ALA A 143 -7.15 -56.64 -40.67
N THR A 144 -6.56 -57.78 -40.41
CA THR A 144 -6.26 -58.80 -41.42
C THR A 144 -7.57 -59.40 -41.85
N GLY A 145 -8.19 -58.81 -42.85
CA GLY A 145 -9.33 -59.37 -43.59
C GLY A 145 -8.91 -59.54 -45.02
N THR A 146 -8.61 -60.78 -45.36
CA THR A 146 -8.42 -61.25 -46.74
C THR A 146 -9.75 -61.21 -47.50
N GLY A 147 -9.73 -60.59 -48.67
CA GLY A 147 -10.63 -61.04 -49.62
C GLY A 147 -11.46 -60.09 -50.41
N ASP A 148 -11.40 -60.20 -51.53
CA ASP A 148 -12.16 -60.27 -52.75
C ASP A 148 -12.07 -59.06 -53.69
N PRO A 149 -11.44 -59.22 -54.86
CA PRO A 149 -11.46 -58.22 -55.91
C PRO A 149 -12.58 -58.47 -56.86
N GLY A 150 -13.71 -57.81 -56.77
CA GLY A 150 -14.78 -57.96 -57.74
C GLY A 150 -16.06 -57.21 -57.37
N GLY A 151 -16.11 -55.93 -57.57
CA GLY A 151 -17.35 -55.19 -57.39
C GLY A 151 -17.46 -53.99 -58.32
N GLN A 152 -18.17 -54.22 -59.39
CA GLN A 152 -18.51 -53.30 -60.49
C GLN A 152 -19.01 -51.95 -59.98
N ALA A 153 -18.51 -50.88 -60.60
CA ALA A 153 -19.08 -49.55 -60.50
C ALA A 153 -20.56 -49.53 -60.81
N LYS A 154 -21.40 -49.35 -59.83
CA LYS A 154 -22.81 -49.03 -60.09
C LYS A 154 -22.92 -47.53 -60.27
N THR A 155 -23.21 -47.10 -61.47
CA THR A 155 -23.65 -45.77 -61.89
C THR A 155 -24.76 -45.28 -60.98
N ALA A 156 -24.57 -44.08 -60.40
CA ALA A 156 -25.58 -43.40 -59.63
C ALA A 156 -26.84 -43.14 -60.46
N ALA A 157 -27.89 -43.86 -60.16
CA ALA A 157 -29.22 -43.54 -60.65
C ALA A 157 -29.70 -42.27 -59.97
N LYS A 158 -30.07 -41.30 -60.82
CA LYS A 158 -30.69 -40.04 -60.45
C LYS A 158 -32.02 -40.33 -59.76
N ALA A 159 -32.11 -40.30 -58.47
CA ALA A 159 -33.34 -40.46 -57.70
C ALA A 159 -34.23 -39.22 -57.91
N GLN A 160 -35.27 -39.37 -58.73
CA GLN A 160 -36.40 -38.44 -58.79
C GLN A 160 -37.29 -38.69 -57.55
N GLY A 161 -37.53 -37.65 -56.78
CA GLY A 161 -38.75 -37.44 -56.01
C GLY A 161 -39.08 -38.52 -54.98
N ILE A 162 -38.31 -38.67 -53.94
CA ILE A 162 -38.78 -39.25 -52.68
C ILE A 162 -39.01 -38.13 -51.71
N ALA A 163 -40.26 -37.95 -51.26
CA ALA A 163 -40.62 -37.12 -50.14
C ALA A 163 -39.71 -37.46 -48.97
N ASN A 164 -39.26 -36.44 -48.24
CA ASN A 164 -38.38 -36.48 -47.06
C ASN A 164 -38.74 -37.66 -46.13
N LEU A 165 -38.11 -38.80 -46.33
CA LEU A 165 -38.17 -39.88 -45.35
C LEU A 165 -36.86 -39.91 -44.61
N ASP A 166 -36.93 -39.55 -43.34
CA ASP A 166 -35.79 -39.67 -42.41
C ASP A 166 -35.43 -41.18 -42.33
N GLN A 167 -34.13 -41.49 -42.31
CA GLN A 167 -33.67 -42.84 -42.06
C GLN A 167 -33.69 -43.07 -40.54
N VAL A 168 -34.64 -43.90 -40.09
CA VAL A 168 -34.73 -44.29 -38.66
C VAL A 168 -33.92 -45.56 -38.47
N ILE A 169 -32.94 -45.55 -37.59
CA ILE A 169 -32.19 -46.72 -37.12
C ILE A 169 -32.80 -47.11 -35.78
N PRO A 170 -33.50 -48.23 -35.66
CA PRO A 170 -34.26 -48.58 -34.47
C PRO A 170 -33.41 -49.15 -33.34
N ASP A 171 -32.11 -49.26 -33.51
CA ASP A 171 -31.10 -49.73 -32.54
C ASP A 171 -29.89 -48.79 -32.56
N ASP A 172 -28.81 -49.14 -31.89
CA ASP A 172 -27.60 -48.33 -31.79
C ASP A 172 -26.91 -48.12 -33.16
N LEU A 173 -26.48 -46.90 -33.45
CA LEU A 173 -25.63 -46.58 -34.59
C LEU A 173 -24.16 -46.66 -34.18
N ILE A 174 -23.44 -47.70 -34.64
CA ILE A 174 -22.00 -47.82 -34.45
C ILE A 174 -21.29 -47.38 -35.73
N VAL A 175 -20.58 -46.27 -35.68
CA VAL A 175 -19.74 -45.76 -36.78
C VAL A 175 -18.28 -46.12 -36.50
N GLN A 176 -17.73 -47.12 -37.24
CA GLN A 176 -16.31 -47.52 -37.15
C GLN A 176 -15.44 -46.67 -38.07
N GLY A 177 -15.45 -45.37 -37.89
CA GLY A 177 -14.73 -44.41 -38.72
C GLY A 177 -15.09 -43.01 -38.26
N SER A 178 -15.03 -42.06 -39.17
CA SER A 178 -15.42 -40.66 -38.89
C SER A 178 -16.78 -40.37 -39.52
N ALA A 179 -17.56 -39.50 -38.92
CA ALA A 179 -18.85 -39.04 -39.41
C ALA A 179 -18.80 -37.55 -39.77
N CYS A 180 -19.27 -37.20 -40.98
CA CYS A 180 -19.59 -35.83 -41.36
C CYS A 180 -21.10 -35.63 -41.32
N ILE A 181 -21.56 -34.58 -40.64
CA ILE A 181 -22.96 -34.19 -40.45
C ILE A 181 -23.14 -32.76 -40.91
N GLY A 182 -24.04 -32.53 -41.84
CA GLY A 182 -24.37 -31.23 -42.42
C GLY A 182 -24.46 -31.27 -43.95
N LEU A 183 -25.10 -30.25 -44.54
CA LEU A 183 -25.36 -30.17 -45.96
C LEU A 183 -24.10 -30.00 -46.83
N ASP A 184 -23.03 -29.44 -46.23
CA ASP A 184 -21.77 -29.22 -46.94
C ASP A 184 -20.82 -30.43 -46.90
N CYS A 185 -21.24 -31.57 -46.36
CA CYS A 185 -20.48 -32.81 -46.41
C CYS A 185 -20.36 -33.32 -47.83
N VAL A 186 -19.19 -33.77 -48.25
CA VAL A 186 -18.92 -34.26 -49.62
C VAL A 186 -18.46 -35.71 -49.61
N ASN A 187 -18.65 -36.39 -50.74
CA ASN A 187 -18.08 -37.73 -50.92
C ASN A 187 -16.54 -37.67 -50.82
N ASN A 188 -15.94 -38.65 -50.17
CA ASN A 188 -14.50 -38.71 -49.91
C ASN A 188 -13.99 -37.54 -49.03
N GLU A 189 -14.78 -37.12 -48.07
CA GLU A 189 -14.38 -36.11 -47.08
C GLU A 189 -13.07 -36.53 -46.41
N SER A 190 -12.10 -35.60 -46.35
CA SER A 190 -10.83 -35.83 -45.65
C SER A 190 -10.97 -35.43 -44.17
N PHE A 191 -11.05 -36.40 -43.28
CA PHE A 191 -11.30 -36.16 -41.87
C PHE A 191 -10.04 -35.77 -41.07
N GLY A 192 -8.83 -36.10 -41.58
CA GLY A 192 -7.62 -35.94 -40.78
C GLY A 192 -7.72 -36.75 -39.49
N PHE A 193 -7.79 -36.06 -38.36
CA PHE A 193 -7.99 -36.64 -37.01
C PHE A 193 -9.42 -36.43 -36.46
N ASP A 194 -10.31 -35.80 -37.22
CA ASP A 194 -11.68 -35.53 -36.76
C ASP A 194 -12.49 -36.84 -36.71
N THR A 195 -13.07 -37.15 -35.57
CA THR A 195 -14.00 -38.30 -35.43
C THR A 195 -15.42 -37.91 -35.84
N ILE A 196 -15.86 -36.69 -35.45
CA ILE A 196 -17.15 -36.11 -35.89
C ILE A 196 -16.84 -34.73 -36.45
N ARG A 197 -17.32 -34.47 -37.68
CA ARG A 197 -17.26 -33.14 -38.29
C ARG A 197 -18.67 -32.64 -38.54
N LEU A 198 -19.02 -31.52 -37.92
CA LEU A 198 -20.21 -30.76 -38.25
C LEU A 198 -19.83 -29.77 -39.35
N LYS A 199 -20.43 -29.85 -40.53
CA LYS A 199 -20.06 -29.04 -41.69
C LYS A 199 -21.29 -28.40 -42.31
N GLU A 200 -21.50 -27.15 -41.94
CA GLU A 200 -22.63 -26.33 -42.30
C GLU A 200 -22.30 -24.87 -42.07
N ASN A 201 -23.06 -23.92 -42.66
CA ASN A 201 -22.89 -22.46 -42.43
C ASN A 201 -23.09 -22.07 -40.97
N ASN A 202 -23.85 -22.85 -40.22
CA ASN A 202 -24.08 -22.64 -38.78
C ASN A 202 -24.08 -24.00 -38.06
N THR A 203 -23.07 -24.24 -37.27
CA THR A 203 -22.93 -25.53 -36.61
C THR A 203 -23.37 -25.47 -35.15
N ARG A 204 -24.28 -26.37 -34.76
CA ARG A 204 -24.84 -26.45 -33.43
C ARG A 204 -24.99 -27.90 -32.98
N ILE A 205 -24.89 -28.10 -31.64
CA ILE A 205 -25.32 -29.33 -30.98
C ILE A 205 -26.35 -28.92 -29.93
N LYS A 206 -27.61 -29.31 -30.13
CA LYS A 206 -28.70 -29.07 -29.18
C LYS A 206 -28.88 -30.26 -28.26
N PHE A 207 -29.03 -30.03 -26.99
CA PHE A 207 -29.47 -30.96 -25.96
C PHE A 207 -30.90 -30.58 -25.61
N GLU A 208 -31.87 -31.34 -26.12
CA GLU A 208 -33.29 -31.07 -25.94
C GLU A 208 -33.86 -31.97 -24.84
N ASP A 209 -34.32 -31.36 -23.77
CA ASP A 209 -34.99 -32.08 -22.70
C ASP A 209 -36.49 -32.20 -23.00
N THR A 210 -36.96 -33.39 -23.18
CA THR A 210 -38.37 -33.69 -23.48
C THR A 210 -39.18 -34.05 -22.23
N SER A 211 -38.62 -33.82 -21.02
CA SER A 211 -39.28 -34.12 -19.76
C SER A 211 -40.49 -33.21 -19.53
N THR A 212 -41.66 -33.83 -19.28
CA THR A 212 -42.92 -33.12 -18.98
C THR A 212 -43.40 -33.34 -17.55
N GLY A 213 -42.72 -34.20 -16.79
CA GLY A 213 -43.10 -34.56 -15.42
C GLY A 213 -42.76 -33.48 -14.42
N THR A 214 -43.67 -33.24 -13.46
CA THR A 214 -43.44 -32.29 -12.36
C THR A 214 -42.19 -32.67 -11.55
N GLY A 215 -41.23 -31.73 -11.42
CA GLY A 215 -40.01 -31.90 -10.62
C GLY A 215 -38.78 -32.36 -11.38
N PHE A 216 -38.87 -32.59 -12.69
CA PHE A 216 -37.73 -32.84 -13.55
C PHE A 216 -37.20 -31.53 -14.16
N PRO A 217 -35.88 -31.43 -14.46
CA PRO A 217 -35.32 -30.31 -15.21
C PRO A 217 -35.99 -30.20 -16.59
N THR A 218 -36.10 -29.00 -17.15
CA THR A 218 -36.76 -28.75 -18.44
C THR A 218 -36.00 -27.76 -19.31
N HIS A 219 -34.74 -27.43 -18.98
CA HIS A 219 -33.93 -26.49 -19.76
C HIS A 219 -33.22 -27.19 -20.92
N ASP A 220 -33.42 -26.64 -22.09
CA ASP A 220 -32.67 -27.02 -23.30
C ASP A 220 -31.35 -26.24 -23.36
N TRP A 221 -30.29 -26.95 -23.70
CA TRP A 221 -28.96 -26.36 -23.87
C TRP A 221 -28.44 -26.55 -25.29
N GLN A 222 -27.57 -25.64 -25.73
CA GLN A 222 -26.96 -25.68 -27.04
C GLN A 222 -25.50 -25.28 -27.01
N LEU A 223 -24.66 -25.98 -27.75
CA LEU A 223 -23.32 -25.54 -28.14
C LEU A 223 -23.41 -24.93 -29.53
N THR A 224 -22.98 -23.67 -29.66
CA THR A 224 -23.06 -22.93 -30.94
C THR A 224 -21.67 -22.47 -31.37
N ALA A 225 -21.29 -22.75 -32.62
CA ALA A 225 -20.11 -22.19 -33.25
C ALA A 225 -20.56 -21.18 -34.32
N ASN A 226 -20.24 -19.92 -34.09
CA ASN A 226 -20.56 -18.72 -34.85
C ASN A 226 -22.06 -18.37 -34.91
N ASP A 227 -22.36 -17.10 -35.07
CA ASP A 227 -23.72 -16.64 -35.34
C ASP A 227 -24.13 -16.92 -36.80
N SER A 228 -25.42 -17.13 -37.02
CA SER A 228 -25.96 -17.48 -38.35
C SER A 228 -26.25 -16.27 -39.24
N ALA A 229 -26.23 -15.08 -38.70
CA ALA A 229 -26.54 -13.86 -39.44
C ALA A 229 -25.29 -13.27 -40.11
N SER A 230 -25.48 -12.59 -41.24
CA SER A 230 -24.41 -11.81 -41.87
C SER A 230 -23.95 -10.69 -40.93
N GLY A 231 -22.63 -10.61 -40.64
CA GLY A 231 -22.06 -9.72 -39.65
C GLY A 231 -22.22 -10.18 -38.21
N GLY A 232 -22.67 -11.40 -37.97
CA GLY A 232 -22.75 -12.04 -36.66
C GLY A 232 -21.37 -12.29 -36.04
N ALA A 233 -21.35 -12.62 -34.77
CA ALA A 233 -20.12 -12.82 -33.99
C ALA A 233 -19.42 -14.15 -34.34
N GLU A 234 -18.12 -14.11 -34.52
CA GLU A 234 -17.27 -15.30 -34.53
C GLU A 234 -17.06 -15.73 -33.07
N LYS A 235 -17.70 -16.80 -32.67
CA LYS A 235 -17.70 -17.28 -31.29
C LYS A 235 -17.89 -18.80 -31.17
N PHE A 236 -17.52 -19.30 -29.98
CA PHE A 236 -18.05 -20.57 -29.47
C PHE A 236 -18.81 -20.27 -28.18
N SER A 237 -20.06 -20.72 -28.05
CA SER A 237 -20.91 -20.42 -26.91
C SER A 237 -21.64 -21.63 -26.35
N ILE A 238 -21.94 -21.56 -25.03
CA ILE A 238 -22.90 -22.43 -24.34
C ILE A 238 -24.14 -21.58 -24.10
N GLU A 239 -25.28 -22.02 -24.62
CA GLU A 239 -26.55 -21.30 -24.65
C GLU A 239 -27.63 -22.06 -23.90
N ASP A 240 -28.37 -21.37 -23.03
CA ASP A 240 -29.63 -21.84 -22.47
C ASP A 240 -30.76 -21.40 -23.40
N ILE A 241 -31.28 -22.32 -24.18
CA ILE A 241 -32.29 -22.03 -25.21
C ILE A 241 -33.63 -21.72 -24.56
N THR A 242 -33.98 -22.39 -23.47
CA THR A 242 -35.23 -22.17 -22.74
C THR A 242 -35.30 -20.77 -22.13
N ALA A 243 -34.20 -20.31 -21.50
CA ALA A 243 -34.12 -18.98 -20.93
C ALA A 243 -33.72 -17.87 -21.92
N ALA A 244 -33.36 -18.25 -23.16
CA ALA A 244 -32.80 -17.35 -24.18
C ALA A 244 -31.57 -16.55 -23.67
N THR A 245 -30.67 -17.20 -22.92
CA THR A 245 -29.45 -16.61 -22.40
C THR A 245 -28.20 -17.32 -22.92
N VAL A 246 -27.05 -16.62 -22.89
CA VAL A 246 -25.74 -17.13 -23.30
C VAL A 246 -24.77 -17.03 -22.14
N PRO A 247 -24.75 -18.00 -21.21
CA PRO A 247 -23.93 -17.95 -20.00
C PRO A 247 -22.42 -17.94 -20.26
N VAL A 248 -21.96 -18.59 -21.33
CA VAL A 248 -20.53 -18.67 -21.68
C VAL A 248 -20.33 -18.34 -23.16
N THR A 249 -19.44 -17.41 -23.44
CA THR A 249 -19.00 -17.06 -24.78
C THR A 249 -17.48 -16.99 -24.85
N VAL A 250 -16.89 -17.68 -25.83
CA VAL A 250 -15.50 -17.55 -26.23
C VAL A 250 -15.48 -16.90 -27.60
N SER A 251 -15.00 -15.67 -27.69
CA SER A 251 -14.88 -14.94 -28.96
C SER A 251 -13.81 -15.56 -29.86
N GLY A 252 -14.00 -15.52 -31.14
CA GLY A 252 -12.98 -15.87 -32.13
C GLY A 252 -11.70 -15.10 -31.86
N SER A 253 -10.54 -15.67 -32.10
CA SER A 253 -9.22 -15.11 -31.83
C SER A 253 -8.90 -14.85 -30.34
N ALA A 254 -9.66 -15.40 -29.39
CA ALA A 254 -9.28 -15.38 -27.98
C ALA A 254 -7.88 -16.01 -27.84
N PRO A 255 -6.97 -15.38 -27.06
CA PRO A 255 -5.58 -15.83 -26.95
C PRO A 255 -5.49 -17.22 -26.29
N THR A 256 -4.44 -17.95 -26.61
CA THR A 256 -4.12 -19.22 -25.95
C THR A 256 -4.06 -19.03 -24.43
N ASN A 257 -4.65 -19.96 -23.69
CA ASN A 257 -4.73 -19.93 -22.22
C ASN A 257 -5.45 -18.69 -21.67
N ALA A 258 -6.41 -18.12 -22.42
CA ALA A 258 -7.26 -17.05 -21.90
C ALA A 258 -7.87 -17.47 -20.55
N ILE A 259 -8.34 -18.72 -20.45
CA ILE A 259 -8.66 -19.45 -19.23
C ILE A 259 -7.97 -20.81 -19.33
N PHE A 260 -7.20 -21.20 -18.33
CA PHE A 260 -6.55 -22.51 -18.24
C PHE A 260 -6.82 -23.10 -16.86
N ILE A 261 -7.24 -24.35 -16.80
CA ILE A 261 -7.44 -25.10 -15.56
C ILE A 261 -6.41 -26.22 -15.55
N ASP A 262 -5.54 -26.23 -14.54
CA ASP A 262 -4.51 -27.26 -14.40
C ASP A 262 -5.06 -28.55 -13.77
N SER A 263 -4.22 -29.60 -13.70
CA SER A 263 -4.58 -30.89 -13.12
C SER A 263 -4.89 -30.86 -11.62
N THR A 264 -4.54 -29.77 -10.93
CA THR A 264 -4.83 -29.57 -9.50
C THR A 264 -6.04 -28.65 -9.26
N GLY A 265 -6.71 -28.19 -10.32
CA GLY A 265 -7.88 -27.32 -10.25
C GLY A 265 -7.57 -25.84 -10.19
N ARG A 266 -6.31 -25.41 -10.32
CA ARG A 266 -5.95 -23.99 -10.35
C ARG A 266 -6.34 -23.34 -11.65
N VAL A 267 -6.83 -22.10 -11.59
CA VAL A 267 -7.28 -21.34 -12.75
C VAL A 267 -6.26 -20.27 -13.11
N GLY A 268 -5.69 -20.38 -14.30
CA GLY A 268 -4.83 -19.38 -14.91
C GLY A 268 -5.60 -18.50 -15.89
N PHE A 269 -5.51 -17.20 -15.77
CA PHE A 269 -5.89 -16.22 -16.79
C PHE A 269 -4.65 -15.78 -17.53
N ARG A 270 -4.54 -16.16 -18.81
CA ARG A 270 -3.38 -15.91 -19.70
C ARG A 270 -2.08 -16.56 -19.20
N THR A 271 -2.17 -17.69 -18.51
CA THR A 271 -1.03 -18.53 -18.12
C THR A 271 -1.41 -19.99 -18.11
N ALA A 272 -0.54 -20.86 -18.63
CA ALA A 272 -0.67 -22.31 -18.59
C ALA A 272 -0.02 -22.94 -17.34
N THR A 273 0.56 -22.14 -16.46
CA THR A 273 1.28 -22.59 -15.25
C THR A 273 0.81 -21.80 -14.02
N PRO A 274 -0.47 -21.95 -13.62
CA PRO A 274 -0.97 -21.28 -12.44
C PRO A 274 -0.25 -21.81 -11.18
N VAL A 275 0.20 -20.91 -10.31
CA VAL A 275 0.90 -21.25 -9.05
C VAL A 275 0.03 -21.06 -7.81
N LEU A 276 -1.14 -20.46 -7.99
CA LEU A 276 -2.15 -20.24 -6.96
C LEU A 276 -3.52 -20.61 -7.53
N ASP A 277 -4.53 -20.76 -6.68
CA ASP A 277 -5.89 -21.13 -7.08
C ASP A 277 -6.44 -20.20 -8.16
N LEU A 278 -6.11 -18.92 -8.12
CA LEU A 278 -6.40 -17.92 -9.14
C LEU A 278 -5.12 -17.17 -9.51
N HIS A 279 -4.64 -17.34 -10.75
CA HIS A 279 -3.44 -16.69 -11.24
C HIS A 279 -3.73 -15.85 -12.48
N VAL A 280 -3.70 -14.52 -12.33
CA VAL A 280 -3.84 -13.56 -13.44
C VAL A 280 -2.46 -13.13 -13.91
N ASN A 281 -2.15 -13.35 -15.18
CA ASN A 281 -0.87 -12.98 -15.79
C ASN A 281 -1.07 -12.06 -16.99
N THR A 282 -0.51 -10.88 -16.96
CA THR A 282 -0.46 -9.96 -18.10
C THR A 282 0.93 -9.30 -18.22
N SER A 283 1.26 -8.77 -19.39
CA SER A 283 2.51 -8.05 -19.60
C SER A 283 2.55 -6.68 -18.90
N ASN A 284 1.40 -6.19 -18.43
CA ASN A 284 1.29 -4.90 -17.76
C ASN A 284 0.15 -4.95 -16.74
N THR A 285 0.46 -4.65 -15.50
CA THR A 285 -0.48 -4.43 -14.40
C THR A 285 -1.63 -5.44 -14.35
N PRO A 286 -1.39 -6.71 -13.95
CA PRO A 286 -2.47 -7.65 -13.68
C PRO A 286 -3.41 -7.06 -12.64
N ALA A 287 -4.72 -7.12 -12.93
CA ALA A 287 -5.74 -6.46 -12.13
C ALA A 287 -7.04 -7.27 -12.10
N MET A 288 -7.79 -7.08 -11.02
CA MET A 288 -9.19 -7.47 -10.89
C MET A 288 -10.03 -6.20 -10.77
N ARG A 289 -11.09 -6.09 -11.60
CA ARG A 289 -12.04 -4.98 -11.53
C ARG A 289 -13.30 -5.39 -10.77
N LEU A 290 -13.73 -4.54 -9.86
CA LEU A 290 -15.03 -4.60 -9.20
C LEU A 290 -15.85 -3.40 -9.68
N GLU A 291 -16.92 -3.67 -10.41
CA GLU A 291 -17.74 -2.63 -11.01
C GLU A 291 -19.20 -2.78 -10.58
N GLN A 292 -19.71 -1.76 -9.90
CA GLN A 292 -21.13 -1.59 -9.65
C GLN A 292 -21.68 -0.64 -10.71
N ASN A 293 -22.56 -1.15 -11.57
CA ASN A 293 -23.31 -0.31 -12.51
C ASN A 293 -24.57 0.29 -11.83
N ASN A 294 -25.29 1.15 -12.55
CA ASN A 294 -26.49 1.81 -12.04
C ASN A 294 -27.80 1.07 -12.30
N SER A 295 -27.77 -0.17 -12.84
CA SER A 295 -28.98 -0.92 -13.22
C SER A 295 -29.87 -1.26 -12.03
N GLY A 296 -29.31 -1.37 -10.83
CA GLY A 296 -30.03 -1.57 -9.56
C GLY A 296 -30.47 -0.28 -8.86
N GLY A 297 -30.30 0.90 -9.47
CA GLY A 297 -30.66 2.20 -8.90
C GLY A 297 -29.59 2.82 -7.99
N PHE A 298 -28.44 2.16 -7.82
CA PHE A 298 -27.31 2.69 -7.05
C PHE A 298 -26.39 3.54 -7.95
N THR A 299 -25.63 4.44 -7.34
CA THR A 299 -24.60 5.21 -8.06
C THR A 299 -23.51 4.26 -8.58
N ALA A 300 -23.14 4.38 -9.85
CA ALA A 300 -22.08 3.58 -10.43
C ALA A 300 -20.73 3.87 -9.76
N GLN A 301 -19.98 2.79 -9.44
CA GLN A 301 -18.66 2.88 -8.83
C GLN A 301 -17.77 1.74 -9.32
N THR A 302 -16.53 2.06 -9.65
CA THR A 302 -15.56 1.10 -10.18
C THR A 302 -14.27 1.15 -9.37
N TRP A 303 -13.82 -0.03 -8.94
CA TRP A 303 -12.56 -0.23 -8.23
C TRP A 303 -11.69 -1.25 -8.94
N ASP A 304 -10.38 -1.00 -9.00
CA ASP A 304 -9.39 -2.00 -9.40
C ASP A 304 -8.50 -2.37 -8.23
N ILE A 305 -8.23 -3.67 -8.08
CA ILE A 305 -7.18 -4.22 -7.23
C ILE A 305 -6.09 -4.72 -8.17
N ALA A 306 -4.89 -4.18 -8.07
CA ALA A 306 -3.85 -4.43 -9.05
C ALA A 306 -2.44 -4.39 -8.46
N GLY A 307 -1.49 -5.02 -9.18
CA GLY A 307 -0.08 -5.00 -8.83
C GLY A 307 0.82 -4.91 -10.05
N ASN A 308 1.95 -4.25 -9.90
CA ASN A 308 3.01 -4.18 -10.91
C ASN A 308 4.38 -3.97 -10.24
N GLU A 309 5.43 -3.67 -11.00
CA GLU A 309 6.77 -3.44 -10.45
C GLU A 309 6.90 -2.17 -9.62
N ALA A 310 5.94 -1.23 -9.73
CA ALA A 310 5.96 0.03 -8.98
C ALA A 310 5.14 -0.05 -7.68
N ASN A 311 4.02 -0.79 -7.69
CA ASN A 311 3.15 -0.92 -6.52
C ASN A 311 2.16 -2.09 -6.60
N PHE A 312 1.69 -2.53 -5.43
CA PHE A 312 0.35 -3.07 -5.23
C PHE A 312 -0.59 -1.93 -4.82
N PHE A 313 -1.83 -1.88 -5.37
CA PHE A 313 -2.73 -0.76 -5.10
C PHE A 313 -4.21 -1.10 -5.25
N VAL A 314 -5.03 -0.30 -4.57
CA VAL A 314 -6.47 -0.17 -4.82
C VAL A 314 -6.70 1.16 -5.52
N ARG A 315 -7.39 1.14 -6.68
CA ARG A 315 -7.66 2.32 -7.49
C ARG A 315 -9.15 2.63 -7.54
N ASP A 316 -9.52 3.87 -7.21
CA ASP A 316 -10.83 4.43 -7.47
C ASP A 316 -10.87 4.95 -8.92
N VAL A 317 -11.43 4.15 -9.82
CA VAL A 317 -11.51 4.48 -11.25
C VAL A 317 -12.50 5.61 -11.50
N THR A 318 -13.68 5.53 -10.88
CA THR A 318 -14.76 6.53 -11.01
C THR A 318 -14.34 7.91 -10.48
N GLY A 319 -13.58 7.92 -9.37
CA GLY A 319 -13.08 9.14 -8.74
C GLY A 319 -11.85 9.76 -9.41
N GLY A 320 -11.58 9.46 -10.70
CA GLY A 320 -10.45 10.01 -11.45
C GLY A 320 -9.16 9.19 -11.31
N SER A 321 -9.28 7.87 -11.17
CA SER A 321 -8.16 6.93 -11.11
C SER A 321 -7.19 7.17 -9.94
N ARG A 322 -7.70 7.64 -8.80
CA ARG A 322 -6.90 7.87 -7.59
C ARG A 322 -6.48 6.55 -6.96
N LEU A 323 -5.33 6.55 -6.30
CA LEU A 323 -4.78 5.40 -5.57
C LEU A 323 -4.86 5.63 -4.05
N PRO A 324 -6.03 5.46 -3.42
CA PRO A 324 -6.20 5.70 -1.98
C PRO A 324 -5.41 4.71 -1.10
N PHE A 325 -5.09 3.54 -1.63
CA PHE A 325 -4.24 2.56 -0.96
C PHE A 325 -3.15 2.08 -1.92
N ARG A 326 -1.90 2.15 -1.47
CA ARG A 326 -0.74 1.79 -2.27
C ARG A 326 0.40 1.26 -1.39
N ILE A 327 0.97 0.11 -1.80
CA ILE A 327 2.17 -0.46 -1.18
C ILE A 327 3.26 -0.52 -2.25
N ARG A 328 4.44 0.01 -1.95
CA ARG A 328 5.59 -0.06 -2.84
C ARG A 328 6.37 -1.36 -2.63
N PRO A 329 6.99 -1.93 -3.69
CA PRO A 329 7.90 -3.06 -3.52
C PRO A 329 9.02 -2.75 -2.53
N GLY A 330 9.39 -3.72 -1.70
CA GLY A 330 10.39 -3.56 -0.66
C GLY A 330 9.86 -2.98 0.66
N ALA A 331 8.55 -2.70 0.77
CA ALA A 331 7.95 -2.35 2.05
C ALA A 331 8.19 -3.49 3.06
N PRO A 332 8.68 -3.18 4.28
CA PRO A 332 8.95 -4.19 5.31
C PRO A 332 7.70 -4.96 5.72
N THR A 333 7.90 -6.17 6.23
CA THR A 333 6.82 -6.94 6.86
C THR A 333 6.18 -6.13 7.98
N SER A 334 4.85 -6.17 8.04
CA SER A 334 4.05 -5.45 9.05
C SER A 334 4.27 -3.92 9.05
N SER A 335 4.56 -3.34 7.87
CA SER A 335 4.53 -1.86 7.72
C SER A 335 3.18 -1.29 8.16
N ILE A 336 2.07 -2.01 7.87
CA ILE A 336 0.76 -1.84 8.49
C ILE A 336 0.25 -3.24 8.82
N ASP A 337 -0.13 -3.48 10.06
CA ASP A 337 -0.68 -4.74 10.55
C ASP A 337 -1.95 -4.49 11.35
N ILE A 338 -2.99 -5.28 11.13
CA ILE A 338 -4.23 -5.24 11.92
C ILE A 338 -4.40 -6.60 12.55
N ASN A 339 -4.21 -6.69 13.87
CA ASN A 339 -4.32 -7.96 14.58
C ASN A 339 -5.78 -8.38 14.83
N ALA A 340 -5.99 -9.60 15.32
CA ALA A 340 -7.32 -10.16 15.59
C ALA A 340 -8.16 -9.36 16.61
N SER A 341 -7.53 -8.54 17.46
CA SER A 341 -8.21 -7.64 18.40
C SER A 341 -8.56 -6.28 17.81
N GLY A 342 -8.28 -6.06 16.53
CA GLY A 342 -8.52 -4.80 15.82
C GLY A 342 -7.51 -3.69 16.16
N ASN A 343 -6.36 -4.01 16.74
CA ASN A 343 -5.29 -3.06 16.95
C ASN A 343 -4.48 -2.89 15.66
N VAL A 344 -4.08 -1.66 15.37
CA VAL A 344 -3.28 -1.31 14.19
C VAL A 344 -1.82 -1.09 14.60
N GLY A 345 -0.93 -1.89 14.03
CA GLY A 345 0.51 -1.73 14.10
C GLY A 345 1.05 -0.98 12.88
N VAL A 346 1.94 -0.03 13.08
CA VAL A 346 2.76 0.57 12.04
C VAL A 346 4.21 0.22 12.36
N GLY A 347 4.83 -0.65 11.56
CA GLY A 347 6.16 -1.18 11.80
C GLY A 347 6.21 -2.30 12.87
N THR A 348 5.08 -2.89 13.24
CA THR A 348 5.00 -4.00 14.20
C THR A 348 3.84 -4.93 13.91
N ALA A 349 4.09 -6.25 14.00
CA ALA A 349 3.07 -7.30 13.93
C ALA A 349 2.39 -7.59 15.28
N SER A 350 2.86 -6.98 16.37
CA SER A 350 2.36 -7.22 17.74
C SER A 350 1.95 -5.91 18.42
N PRO A 351 0.92 -5.22 17.90
CA PRO A 351 0.48 -3.96 18.48
C PRO A 351 -0.08 -4.16 19.89
N SER A 352 0.48 -3.44 20.87
CA SER A 352 0.07 -3.46 22.28
C SER A 352 -0.99 -2.42 22.64
N ALA A 353 -1.40 -1.59 21.67
CA ALA A 353 -2.42 -0.55 21.80
C ALA A 353 -3.25 -0.46 20.51
N ARG A 354 -4.41 0.25 20.54
CA ARG A 354 -5.25 0.47 19.35
C ARG A 354 -4.49 0.99 18.14
N LEU A 355 -3.55 1.90 18.37
CA LEU A 355 -2.54 2.32 17.39
C LEU A 355 -1.16 2.20 18.05
N HIS A 356 -0.29 1.35 17.51
CA HIS A 356 1.08 1.20 17.97
C HIS A 356 2.03 1.47 16.80
N VAL A 357 2.77 2.58 16.88
CA VAL A 357 3.83 2.93 15.94
C VAL A 357 5.16 2.51 16.55
N LEU A 358 5.85 1.57 15.92
CA LEU A 358 7.16 1.07 16.35
C LEU A 358 8.20 1.41 15.30
N THR A 359 9.27 2.04 15.73
CA THR A 359 10.46 2.28 14.91
C THR A 359 11.68 1.74 15.63
N SER A 360 12.60 1.13 14.89
CA SER A 360 13.87 0.59 15.41
C SER A 360 15.08 1.36 14.88
N GLU A 361 14.87 2.60 14.42
CA GLU A 361 15.90 3.41 13.80
C GLU A 361 16.98 3.83 14.80
N ALA A 362 18.24 3.61 14.43
CA ALA A 362 19.39 3.97 15.28
C ALA A 362 19.72 5.47 15.27
N THR A 363 19.11 6.25 14.36
CA THR A 363 19.35 7.68 14.21
C THR A 363 18.15 8.51 14.66
N SER A 364 18.39 9.65 15.32
CA SER A 364 17.37 10.49 15.92
C SER A 364 16.41 11.19 14.95
N THR A 365 16.60 11.06 13.62
CA THR A 365 15.83 11.82 12.62
C THR A 365 14.85 11.01 11.84
N SER A 366 14.96 9.67 11.79
CA SER A 366 14.17 8.78 10.92
C SER A 366 12.96 8.13 11.61
N GLY A 367 12.96 7.99 12.93
CA GLY A 367 11.91 7.29 13.69
C GLY A 367 10.83 8.19 14.29
N LYS A 368 10.40 9.24 13.60
CA LYS A 368 9.41 10.18 14.13
C LYS A 368 8.02 10.03 13.53
N VAL A 369 6.99 10.30 14.32
CA VAL A 369 5.64 10.59 13.84
C VAL A 369 5.53 12.09 13.55
N LEU A 370 5.28 12.46 12.30
CA LEU A 370 5.19 13.84 11.84
C LEU A 370 3.75 14.22 11.53
N PHE A 371 3.21 15.21 12.22
CA PHE A 371 1.96 15.89 11.87
C PHE A 371 2.31 17.20 11.17
N GLN A 372 2.08 17.30 9.87
CA GLN A 372 2.46 18.45 9.06
C GLN A 372 1.29 18.98 8.24
N ASN A 373 1.05 20.29 8.30
CA ASN A 373 0.16 20.98 7.39
C ASN A 373 1.00 21.88 6.47
N THR A 374 0.82 21.70 5.15
CA THR A 374 1.59 22.45 4.12
C THR A 374 0.81 23.61 3.52
N SER A 375 -0.33 24.01 4.10
CA SER A 375 -1.10 25.16 3.62
C SER A 375 -0.31 26.46 3.77
N ALA A 376 -0.30 27.28 2.72
CA ALA A 376 0.32 28.61 2.74
C ALA A 376 -0.49 29.65 3.55
N VAL A 377 -1.71 29.35 3.96
CA VAL A 377 -2.55 30.25 4.74
C VAL A 377 -2.16 30.19 6.21
N ALA A 378 -1.72 31.32 6.77
CA ALA A 378 -1.32 31.45 8.17
C ALA A 378 -2.57 31.59 9.07
N THR A 379 -3.17 30.45 9.44
CA THR A 379 -4.23 30.35 10.44
C THR A 379 -3.89 29.32 11.50
N ALA A 380 -4.40 29.49 12.71
CA ALA A 380 -4.29 28.47 13.74
C ALA A 380 -5.01 27.19 13.30
N ARG A 381 -4.40 26.01 13.53
CA ARG A 381 -4.96 24.70 13.23
C ARG A 381 -4.67 23.74 14.37
N GLU A 382 -5.68 22.97 14.71
CA GLU A 382 -5.54 21.88 15.66
C GLU A 382 -4.81 20.72 14.95
N GLY A 383 -3.62 20.38 15.42
CA GLY A 383 -2.81 19.28 14.87
C GLY A 383 -3.09 17.96 15.55
N MET A 384 -3.45 17.97 16.84
CA MET A 384 -3.79 16.80 17.63
C MET A 384 -4.68 17.22 18.79
N GLU A 385 -5.79 16.50 19.00
CA GLU A 385 -6.67 16.63 20.17
C GLU A 385 -6.64 15.32 20.96
N ILE A 386 -6.51 15.40 22.29
CA ILE A 386 -6.70 14.27 23.20
C ILE A 386 -7.97 14.56 24.00
N ASN A 387 -9.05 13.88 23.67
CA ASN A 387 -10.34 14.04 24.33
C ASN A 387 -10.64 12.81 25.20
N ASN A 388 -10.91 13.01 26.49
CA ASN A 388 -11.23 11.95 27.42
C ASN A 388 -12.24 12.43 28.46
N ASN A 389 -13.14 11.57 28.90
CA ASN A 389 -14.04 11.81 30.03
C ASN A 389 -13.27 11.58 31.34
N GLY A 390 -12.40 12.50 31.71
CA GLY A 390 -11.47 12.44 32.86
C GLY A 390 -10.17 13.16 32.51
N GLN A 391 -9.05 12.66 33.01
CA GLN A 391 -7.75 13.23 32.69
C GLN A 391 -7.35 12.92 31.25
N ALA A 392 -6.99 13.93 30.47
CA ALA A 392 -6.39 13.80 29.15
C ALA A 392 -4.87 14.03 29.28
N LEU A 393 -4.09 12.96 29.08
CA LEU A 393 -2.65 12.97 29.36
C LEU A 393 -1.84 12.55 28.14
N PHE A 394 -0.76 13.27 27.90
CA PHE A 394 0.34 12.89 27.02
C PHE A 394 1.49 12.33 27.86
N ILE A 395 1.88 11.07 27.64
CA ILE A 395 2.89 10.39 28.43
C ILE A 395 4.22 10.36 27.68
N LEU A 396 5.27 10.87 28.35
CA LEU A 396 6.66 10.76 27.93
C LEU A 396 7.38 9.78 28.86
N LYS A 397 7.91 8.69 28.29
CA LYS A 397 8.61 7.67 29.05
C LYS A 397 9.95 7.34 28.40
N ASP A 398 11.04 7.60 29.11
CA ASP A 398 12.34 7.01 28.83
C ASP A 398 12.41 5.65 29.52
N THR A 399 12.56 4.56 28.75
CA THR A 399 12.58 3.20 29.31
C THR A 399 13.91 2.85 29.99
N SER A 400 14.94 3.66 29.80
CA SER A 400 16.25 3.50 30.47
C SER A 400 16.28 4.04 31.88
N VAL A 401 15.34 4.89 32.25
CA VAL A 401 15.22 5.55 33.56
C VAL A 401 13.77 5.58 34.04
N THR A 402 13.61 5.77 35.34
CA THR A 402 12.34 6.16 35.96
C THR A 402 12.53 7.59 36.52
N PRO A 403 11.58 8.48 36.45
CA PRO A 403 10.13 8.30 36.23
C PRO A 403 9.65 8.50 34.78
N ARG A 404 8.35 8.29 34.59
CA ARG A 404 7.61 8.72 33.39
C ARG A 404 6.97 10.07 33.64
N TRP A 405 6.94 10.93 32.62
CA TRP A 405 6.33 12.24 32.70
C TRP A 405 4.94 12.24 32.06
N ALA A 406 3.97 12.86 32.71
CA ALA A 406 2.63 13.12 32.19
C ALA A 406 2.45 14.62 31.99
N ILE A 407 1.95 15.01 30.83
CA ILE A 407 1.58 16.39 30.51
C ILE A 407 0.13 16.38 30.07
N GLY A 408 -0.71 17.22 30.63
CA GLY A 408 -2.11 17.26 30.22
C GLY A 408 -3.01 17.96 31.22
N THR A 409 -4.24 17.45 31.38
CA THR A 409 -5.25 18.07 32.24
C THR A 409 -5.51 17.25 33.50
N LEU A 410 -5.60 17.92 34.63
CA LEU A 410 -6.07 17.37 35.91
C LEU A 410 -7.20 18.26 36.40
N SER A 411 -8.44 17.77 36.38
CA SER A 411 -9.62 18.59 36.63
C SER A 411 -9.65 19.81 35.69
N THR A 412 -9.57 21.03 36.28
CA THR A 412 -9.63 22.30 35.54
C THR A 412 -8.24 22.89 35.24
N SER A 413 -7.15 22.19 35.62
CA SER A 413 -5.78 22.70 35.51
C SER A 413 -4.99 21.95 34.46
N TRP A 414 -4.07 22.65 33.80
CA TRP A 414 -2.99 22.03 33.02
C TRP A 414 -1.84 21.66 33.96
N VAL A 415 -1.27 20.43 33.75
CA VAL A 415 -0.27 19.88 34.68
C VAL A 415 0.93 19.27 33.98
N VAL A 416 2.07 19.27 34.65
CA VAL A 416 3.23 18.43 34.39
C VAL A 416 3.52 17.63 35.66
N ASP A 417 3.55 16.29 35.51
CA ASP A 417 3.63 15.36 36.64
C ASP A 417 4.59 14.20 36.28
N ASN A 418 5.58 13.93 37.12
CA ASN A 418 6.53 12.84 36.90
C ASN A 418 6.03 11.47 37.42
N GLN A 419 4.89 11.45 38.09
CA GLN A 419 4.23 10.24 38.61
C GLN A 419 5.12 9.32 39.51
N ALA A 420 6.28 9.78 39.92
CA ALA A 420 7.20 9.03 40.80
C ALA A 420 7.01 9.36 42.29
N HIS A 421 6.41 10.48 42.61
CA HIS A 421 6.10 10.91 43.96
C HIS A 421 4.72 11.56 44.06
N THR A 422 4.30 11.86 45.28
CA THR A 422 3.02 12.55 45.51
C THR A 422 3.18 14.04 45.25
N GLY A 423 2.27 14.58 44.43
CA GLY A 423 2.23 15.99 44.05
C GLY A 423 2.56 16.21 42.58
N THR A 424 2.02 17.26 42.02
CA THR A 424 2.22 17.69 40.63
C THR A 424 3.35 18.73 40.59
N GLU A 425 4.36 18.51 39.74
CA GLU A 425 5.53 19.39 39.65
C GLU A 425 5.17 20.79 39.18
N LEU A 426 4.24 20.91 38.23
CA LEU A 426 3.80 22.17 37.68
C LEU A 426 2.29 22.15 37.44
N THR A 427 1.60 23.17 37.90
CA THR A 427 0.16 23.35 37.71
C THR A 427 -0.11 24.77 37.21
N LEU A 428 -0.84 24.90 36.11
CA LEU A 428 -1.43 26.13 35.62
C LEU A 428 -2.94 26.03 35.77
N ASP A 429 -3.53 26.79 36.67
CA ASP A 429 -4.97 26.78 36.90
C ASP A 429 -5.74 27.61 35.86
N GLN A 430 -7.06 27.53 35.90
CA GLN A 430 -7.93 28.27 34.97
C GLN A 430 -7.89 29.82 35.21
N ASN A 431 -7.36 30.28 36.35
CA ASN A 431 -7.20 31.69 36.67
C ASN A 431 -5.85 32.23 36.17
N GLY A 432 -4.98 31.37 35.59
CA GLY A 432 -3.65 31.74 35.14
C GLY A 432 -2.56 31.69 36.21
N ASN A 433 -2.86 31.11 37.39
CA ASN A 433 -1.87 30.94 38.44
C ASN A 433 -0.97 29.74 38.14
N LEU A 434 0.34 29.97 38.10
CA LEU A 434 1.35 28.95 37.92
C LEU A 434 1.95 28.55 39.27
N THR A 435 1.78 27.31 39.68
CA THR A 435 2.35 26.72 40.88
C THR A 435 3.42 25.70 40.51
N ALA A 436 4.61 25.82 41.09
CA ALA A 436 5.67 24.82 41.03
C ALA A 436 5.86 24.19 42.42
N LEU A 437 5.92 22.83 42.46
CA LEU A 437 6.17 22.09 43.70
C LEU A 437 7.58 22.36 44.26
N GLY A 438 8.53 22.57 43.39
CA GLY A 438 9.93 22.89 43.73
C GLY A 438 10.29 24.36 43.57
N THR A 439 11.57 24.63 43.46
CA THR A 439 12.14 25.98 43.26
C THR A 439 12.11 26.38 41.78
N ILE A 440 11.76 27.62 41.50
CA ILE A 440 12.00 28.26 40.20
C ILE A 440 13.34 28.98 40.27
N THR A 441 14.34 28.55 39.50
CA THR A 441 15.67 29.10 39.46
C THR A 441 15.90 29.86 38.15
N PRO A 442 15.80 31.19 38.12
CA PRO A 442 16.13 31.99 36.96
C PRO A 442 17.63 31.90 36.62
N GLY A 443 17.94 31.75 35.32
CA GLY A 443 19.33 31.80 34.86
C GLY A 443 19.97 33.15 35.18
N SER A 444 21.18 33.16 35.81
CA SER A 444 21.86 34.39 36.24
C SER A 444 23.38 34.38 35.99
N SER A 445 23.88 33.50 35.12
CA SER A 445 25.31 33.48 34.76
C SER A 445 25.72 34.73 33.99
N ARG A 446 26.95 35.17 34.20
CA ARG A 446 27.56 36.25 33.40
C ARG A 446 27.66 35.92 31.93
N THR A 447 27.73 34.63 31.58
CA THR A 447 27.86 34.17 30.20
C THR A 447 26.59 34.34 29.37
N ILE A 448 25.43 34.56 30.01
CA ILE A 448 24.13 34.75 29.36
C ILE A 448 23.60 36.17 29.50
N LYS A 449 24.42 37.10 30.04
CA LYS A 449 24.08 38.50 30.25
C LYS A 449 25.09 39.39 29.53
N THR A 450 24.68 40.57 29.14
CA THR A 450 25.49 41.61 28.47
C THR A 450 25.18 42.99 29.05
N ASP A 451 25.93 44.03 28.65
CA ASP A 451 25.71 45.44 28.96
C ASP A 451 25.64 45.73 30.47
N PHE A 452 26.64 45.22 31.20
CA PHE A 452 26.75 45.43 32.64
C PHE A 452 27.03 46.90 32.98
N ASN A 453 26.06 47.57 33.61
CA ASN A 453 26.19 48.94 34.11
C ASN A 453 26.10 48.95 35.62
N ALA A 454 26.88 49.83 36.23
CA ALA A 454 26.82 50.07 37.68
C ALA A 454 25.49 50.74 38.06
N VAL A 455 24.91 50.29 39.15
CA VAL A 455 23.66 50.84 39.69
C VAL A 455 24.04 51.68 40.90
N GLU A 456 23.48 52.90 41.02
CA GLU A 456 23.69 53.77 42.20
C GLU A 456 22.72 53.39 43.33
N PRO A 457 23.19 52.77 44.43
CA PRO A 457 22.31 52.19 45.43
C PRO A 457 21.43 53.20 46.17
N ARG A 458 21.93 54.40 46.43
CA ARG A 458 21.17 55.48 47.16
C ARG A 458 20.04 56.00 46.28
N GLU A 459 20.25 56.11 44.97
CA GLU A 459 19.20 56.54 44.05
C GLU A 459 18.12 55.48 43.96
N VAL A 460 18.49 54.18 43.93
CA VAL A 460 17.53 53.08 43.99
C VAL A 460 16.73 53.09 45.29
N LEU A 461 17.40 53.29 46.43
CA LEU A 461 16.73 53.43 47.74
C LEU A 461 15.70 54.56 47.70
N ARG A 462 16.09 55.74 47.21
CA ARG A 462 15.19 56.88 47.10
C ARG A 462 13.93 56.53 46.30
N LYS A 463 14.09 55.92 45.16
CA LYS A 463 12.98 55.48 44.29
C LYS A 463 12.11 54.45 44.98
N VAL A 464 12.69 53.48 45.71
CA VAL A 464 11.92 52.44 46.45
C VAL A 464 11.06 53.10 47.53
N LEU A 465 11.57 54.14 48.21
CA LEU A 465 10.84 54.87 49.26
C LEU A 465 9.68 55.72 48.73
N GLU A 466 9.75 56.14 47.47
CA GLU A 466 8.68 56.86 46.74
C GLU A 466 7.68 55.95 46.09
N LEU A 467 8.00 54.63 45.91
CA LEU A 467 7.17 53.67 45.22
C LEU A 467 5.89 53.31 46.01
N PRO A 468 4.70 53.47 45.45
CA PRO A 468 3.46 53.10 46.13
C PRO A 468 3.39 51.57 46.35
N ILE A 469 3.32 51.17 47.61
CA ILE A 469 3.13 49.79 48.01
C ILE A 469 1.67 49.61 48.46
N THR A 470 0.91 48.76 47.79
CA THR A 470 -0.50 48.53 48.08
C THR A 470 -0.80 47.04 48.28
N SER A 471 -1.91 46.74 48.93
CA SER A 471 -2.44 45.37 48.99
C SER A 471 -3.58 45.22 48.01
N TRP A 472 -3.57 44.13 47.24
CA TRP A 472 -4.50 43.89 46.14
C TRP A 472 -4.84 42.40 45.99
N SER A 473 -5.85 42.06 45.16
CA SER A 473 -6.15 40.72 44.72
C SER A 473 -6.27 40.69 43.19
N TYR A 474 -5.92 39.60 42.55
CA TYR A 474 -6.25 39.42 41.13
C TYR A 474 -7.76 39.35 40.94
N LYS A 475 -8.28 39.90 39.83
CA LYS A 475 -9.73 39.94 39.54
C LYS A 475 -10.35 38.56 39.38
N GLN A 476 -9.56 37.58 39.01
CA GLN A 476 -9.96 36.20 38.80
C GLN A 476 -9.83 35.29 40.02
N ASP A 477 -9.12 35.75 41.08
CA ASP A 477 -8.90 34.97 42.31
C ASP A 477 -10.03 35.16 43.33
N ASP A 478 -10.09 34.29 44.34
CA ASP A 478 -10.92 34.50 45.51
C ASP A 478 -10.54 35.84 46.16
N PRO A 479 -11.49 36.78 46.42
CA PRO A 479 -11.22 38.05 47.03
C PRO A 479 -10.51 37.99 48.40
N LYS A 480 -10.49 36.84 49.04
CA LYS A 480 -9.75 36.57 50.27
C LYS A 480 -8.25 36.41 50.05
N VAL A 481 -7.82 36.06 48.83
CA VAL A 481 -6.41 35.95 48.47
C VAL A 481 -5.87 37.35 48.25
N ARG A 482 -4.97 37.76 49.16
CA ARG A 482 -4.39 39.11 49.14
C ARG A 482 -2.91 39.04 48.84
N HIS A 483 -2.46 39.96 48.01
CA HIS A 483 -1.05 40.20 47.67
C HIS A 483 -0.64 41.58 48.17
N ILE A 484 0.66 41.83 48.25
CA ILE A 484 1.23 43.11 48.57
C ILE A 484 2.40 43.42 47.61
N GLY A 485 2.45 44.60 47.09
CA GLY A 485 3.51 45.01 46.17
C GLY A 485 3.17 46.29 45.43
N PRO A 486 4.09 46.80 44.61
CA PRO A 486 3.84 47.91 43.71
C PRO A 486 3.03 47.45 42.49
N MET A 487 2.42 48.39 41.78
CA MET A 487 1.91 48.14 40.43
C MET A 487 3.05 48.13 39.42
N ALA A 488 2.88 47.36 38.35
CA ALA A 488 3.92 47.22 37.33
C ALA A 488 4.21 48.54 36.60
N GLU A 489 3.18 49.33 36.40
CA GLU A 489 3.30 50.68 35.81
C GLU A 489 4.19 51.60 36.65
N ASP A 490 3.99 51.63 37.98
CA ASP A 490 4.78 52.45 38.91
C ASP A 490 6.21 51.97 38.99
N PHE A 491 6.41 50.64 39.07
CA PHE A 491 7.73 50.02 39.10
C PHE A 491 8.54 50.30 37.84
N PHE A 492 7.92 50.12 36.66
CA PHE A 492 8.56 50.39 35.38
C PHE A 492 8.90 51.87 35.21
N SER A 493 7.98 52.76 35.59
CA SER A 493 8.22 54.23 35.59
C SER A 493 9.39 54.62 36.47
N ALA A 494 9.53 54.00 37.64
CA ALA A 494 10.57 54.31 38.59
C ALA A 494 11.97 53.80 38.19
N PHE A 495 12.04 52.55 37.67
CA PHE A 495 13.31 51.84 37.49
C PHE A 495 13.68 51.59 36.02
N ALA A 496 12.75 51.67 35.09
CA ALA A 496 12.93 51.35 33.64
C ALA A 496 13.57 49.96 33.42
N VAL A 497 13.19 48.96 34.21
CA VAL A 497 13.65 47.58 34.10
C VAL A 497 12.46 46.65 33.79
N GLY A 498 12.74 45.53 33.12
CA GLY A 498 11.70 44.60 32.65
C GLY A 498 11.32 44.82 31.19
N VAL A 499 10.39 43.98 30.66
CA VAL A 499 10.01 43.98 29.25
C VAL A 499 9.00 45.08 28.90
N ASN A 500 8.10 45.39 29.85
CA ASN A 500 7.04 46.41 29.71
C ASN A 500 6.49 46.79 31.09
N ASP A 501 5.47 47.65 31.07
CA ASP A 501 4.79 48.16 32.26
C ASP A 501 3.63 47.32 32.77
N LYS A 502 3.49 46.04 32.33
CA LYS A 502 2.37 45.16 32.71
C LYS A 502 2.76 44.01 33.63
N GLY A 503 4.04 43.79 33.85
CA GLY A 503 4.53 42.73 34.73
C GLY A 503 5.84 43.09 35.40
N ILE A 504 6.05 42.55 36.60
CA ILE A 504 7.31 42.70 37.34
C ILE A 504 7.97 41.32 37.42
N SER A 505 9.18 41.21 36.88
CA SER A 505 10.00 39.99 37.01
C SER A 505 10.44 39.83 38.48
N VAL A 506 10.37 38.61 39.00
CA VAL A 506 10.89 38.26 40.32
C VAL A 506 12.39 38.61 40.43
N THR A 507 13.15 38.46 39.37
CA THR A 507 14.57 38.81 39.31
C THR A 507 14.77 40.31 39.46
N ASP A 508 13.94 41.15 38.84
CA ASP A 508 14.07 42.59 38.86
C ASP A 508 13.65 43.15 40.22
N SER A 509 12.53 42.67 40.78
CA SER A 509 12.10 43.07 42.12
C SER A 509 13.15 42.72 43.20
N ALA A 510 13.74 41.51 43.10
CA ALA A 510 14.82 41.11 44.01
C ALA A 510 16.10 41.94 43.82
N GLY A 511 16.47 42.24 42.57
CA GLY A 511 17.63 43.08 42.24
C GLY A 511 17.49 44.50 42.78
N VAL A 512 16.32 45.12 42.59
CA VAL A 512 15.99 46.44 43.13
C VAL A 512 16.03 46.44 44.68
N ALA A 513 15.47 45.40 45.31
CA ALA A 513 15.52 45.28 46.78
C ALA A 513 16.95 45.15 47.31
N LEU A 514 17.81 44.33 46.65
CA LEU A 514 19.22 44.24 47.07
C LEU A 514 19.98 45.55 46.90
N ALA A 515 19.76 46.30 45.82
CA ALA A 515 20.35 47.59 45.59
C ALA A 515 19.86 48.64 46.65
N ALA A 516 18.56 48.62 46.95
CA ALA A 516 18.01 49.51 48.02
C ALA A 516 18.60 49.20 49.41
N ILE A 517 18.79 47.91 49.74
CA ILE A 517 19.47 47.50 51.00
C ILE A 517 20.91 48.04 51.04
N GLN A 518 21.65 47.96 49.93
CA GLN A 518 22.99 48.53 49.82
C GLN A 518 22.96 50.06 50.02
N GLY A 519 21.97 50.72 49.41
CA GLY A 519 21.76 52.15 49.61
C GLY A 519 21.44 52.53 51.07
N LEU A 520 20.55 51.75 51.70
CA LEU A 520 20.22 51.95 53.14
C LEU A 520 21.45 51.77 54.01
N ASN A 521 22.28 50.74 53.75
CA ASN A 521 23.53 50.58 54.50
C ASN A 521 24.48 51.78 54.34
N GLN A 522 24.55 52.34 53.12
CA GLN A 522 25.36 53.58 52.91
C GLN A 522 24.80 54.77 53.68
N GLU A 523 23.47 54.90 53.76
CA GLU A 523 22.85 55.98 54.59
C GLU A 523 23.09 55.75 56.08
N VAL A 524 22.97 54.53 56.58
CA VAL A 524 23.28 54.18 57.96
C VAL A 524 24.73 54.53 58.29
N GLN A 525 25.70 54.12 57.46
CA GLN A 525 27.11 54.45 57.65
C GLN A 525 27.37 55.96 57.63
N ALA A 526 26.67 56.72 56.78
CA ALA A 526 26.78 58.19 56.78
C ALA A 526 26.21 58.78 58.06
N LYS A 527 25.09 58.27 58.56
CA LYS A 527 24.50 58.68 59.84
C LYS A 527 25.39 58.33 61.03
N ASP A 528 25.99 57.14 61.05
CA ASP A 528 26.93 56.73 62.09
C ASP A 528 28.15 57.71 62.20
N LYS A 529 28.69 58.09 61.01
CA LYS A 529 29.76 59.12 60.96
C LYS A 529 29.30 60.48 61.53
N GLN A 530 28.09 60.92 61.15
CA GLN A 530 27.51 62.13 61.66
C GLN A 530 27.31 62.07 63.19
N ILE A 531 26.76 60.92 63.66
CA ILE A 531 26.58 60.67 65.09
C ILE A 531 27.94 60.74 65.83
N ALA A 532 28.95 60.01 65.30
CA ALA A 532 30.29 60.05 65.88
C ALA A 532 30.90 61.49 65.94
N GLU A 533 30.70 62.25 64.85
CA GLU A 533 31.13 63.63 64.78
C GLU A 533 30.38 64.50 65.79
N LEU A 534 29.04 64.35 65.86
CA LEU A 534 28.23 65.09 66.85
C LEU A 534 28.60 64.72 68.30
N THR A 535 28.82 63.45 68.59
CA THR A 535 29.27 62.94 69.88
C THR A 535 30.60 63.59 70.25
N ASN A 536 31.60 63.61 69.36
CA ASN A 536 32.86 64.29 69.56
C ASN A 536 32.70 65.81 69.84
N ARG A 537 31.73 66.43 69.16
CA ARG A 537 31.41 67.86 69.41
C ARG A 537 30.76 68.03 70.77
N ILE A 538 29.86 67.19 71.20
CA ILE A 538 29.23 67.20 72.52
C ILE A 538 30.29 67.01 73.56
N ASP A 539 31.16 65.99 73.47
CA ASP A 539 32.26 65.77 74.42
C ASP A 539 33.16 66.98 74.56
N LYS A 540 33.45 67.69 73.45
CA LYS A 540 34.22 68.97 73.50
C LYS A 540 33.47 70.06 74.20
N LEU A 541 32.17 70.22 73.96
CA LEU A 541 31.32 71.20 74.62
C LEU A 541 31.17 70.89 76.11
N GLU A 542 30.96 69.63 76.49
CA GLU A 542 30.92 69.24 77.92
C GLU A 542 32.20 69.54 78.64
N LYS A 543 33.38 69.27 78.05
CA LYS A 543 34.68 69.65 78.60
C LYS A 543 34.80 71.16 78.74
N LEU A 544 34.31 71.94 77.77
CA LEU A 544 34.33 73.40 77.83
C LEU A 544 33.42 73.95 78.95
N VAL A 545 32.22 73.40 79.07
CA VAL A 545 31.27 73.73 80.13
C VAL A 545 31.85 73.37 81.49
N GLN A 546 32.45 72.17 81.61
CA GLN A 546 33.12 71.78 82.85
C GLN A 546 34.24 72.77 83.19
N THR A 547 35.09 73.15 82.23
CA THR A 547 36.15 74.14 82.40
C THR A 547 35.61 75.52 82.81
N LEU A 548 34.55 76.01 82.21
CA LEU A 548 33.87 77.25 82.56
C LEU A 548 33.22 77.19 83.94
N SER A 549 32.66 76.04 84.33
CA SER A 549 32.11 75.80 85.65
C SER A 549 33.20 75.84 86.73
N ASP A 550 34.36 75.27 86.44
CA ASP A 550 35.51 75.26 87.36
C ASP A 550 36.18 76.66 87.50
N LEU A 551 36.09 77.51 86.46
CA LEU A 551 36.54 78.89 86.47
C LEU A 551 35.61 79.86 87.30
N LYS A 552 34.34 79.39 87.53
CA LYS A 552 33.36 80.15 88.31
C LYS A 552 33.37 79.82 89.81
N LYS A 553 34.08 78.82 90.24
CA LYS A 553 34.37 78.53 91.67
C LYS A 553 35.65 79.21 92.13
#